data_2c6c02ee7f2c59192affd2d138d542ae
#
_entry.id   2c6c02ee7f2c59192affd2d138d542ae
#
_cell.length_a   1.000
_cell.length_b   1.000
_cell.length_c   1.000
_cell.angle_alpha   90.00
_cell.angle_beta   90.00
_cell.angle_gamma   90.00
#
_symmetry.space_group_name_H-M   'P 1'
#
loop_
_entity.id
_entity.type
_entity.pdbx_description
1 polymer ?
#
loop_
_entity_poly.entity_id
_entity_poly.type
_entity_poly.pdbx_seq_one_letter_code
_entity_poly.pdbx_strand_id
1 'polypeptide(L)'
;KDKQFIVDKEFFGKEFLIKDSLPKYDWKLEGESKQIGNYTCFKATAVVKVSESDFRNFRFRNNNNAKEGDKKAETVKDTAKAKKTNFTDDWEMPKENTITAWYCPEIPVNQGPENYWGLPGLILEVNDGKTVILCSKLVLNSKEKVEIKPASKGKVVTQKEYDETVKKKMEEMREMNSGPGGQRGGFRMGGG
;
A
#
# COMPACT_ATOMS: atom_id res chain seq x y z
N LYS A 1 -22.67 -8.73 -12.52
CA LYS A 1 -22.65 -9.85 -11.85
C LYS A 1 -22.06 -9.46 -10.52
N ASP A 2 -21.60 -10.26 -9.67
CA ASP A 2 -21.31 -9.93 -8.27
C ASP A 2 -20.03 -9.09 -8.20
N LYS A 3 -20.15 -7.80 -7.98
CA LYS A 3 -19.01 -6.87 -7.87
C LYS A 3 -18.17 -7.20 -6.63
N GLN A 4 -17.58 -8.40 -6.62
CA GLN A 4 -16.75 -8.92 -5.56
C GLN A 4 -15.32 -9.09 -6.03
N PHE A 5 -14.39 -8.92 -5.12
CA PHE A 5 -13.02 -9.37 -5.31
C PHE A 5 -12.71 -10.54 -4.38
N ILE A 6 -11.85 -11.43 -4.83
CA ILE A 6 -11.41 -12.61 -4.08
C ILE A 6 -9.90 -12.62 -4.14
N VAL A 7 -9.27 -12.58 -2.98
CA VAL A 7 -7.80 -12.56 -2.84
C VAL A 7 -7.39 -13.55 -1.77
N ASP A 8 -6.38 -14.36 -2.07
CA ASP A 8 -5.68 -15.17 -1.07
C ASP A 8 -4.50 -14.39 -0.50
N LYS A 9 -4.36 -14.42 0.80
CA LYS A 9 -3.23 -13.81 1.53
C LYS A 9 -2.75 -14.76 2.60
N GLU A 10 -1.44 -14.85 2.72
CA GLU A 10 -0.79 -15.51 3.84
C GLU A 10 -0.32 -14.47 4.87
N PHE A 11 -0.58 -14.74 6.13
CA PHE A 11 -0.10 -13.91 7.23
C PHE A 11 0.27 -14.78 8.43
N PHE A 12 1.55 -14.78 8.82
CA PHE A 12 2.11 -15.62 9.88
C PHE A 12 1.75 -17.12 9.74
N GLY A 13 1.93 -17.69 8.55
CA GLY A 13 1.67 -19.09 8.26
C GLY A 13 0.20 -19.47 8.23
N LYS A 14 -0.72 -18.50 8.26
CA LYS A 14 -2.16 -18.71 8.11
C LYS A 14 -2.63 -18.20 6.76
N GLU A 15 -3.34 -19.05 6.02
CA GLU A 15 -3.95 -18.69 4.74
C GLU A 15 -5.33 -18.07 4.97
N PHE A 16 -5.57 -16.93 4.37
CA PHE A 16 -6.85 -16.21 4.38
C PHE A 16 -7.38 -16.06 2.96
N LEU A 17 -8.66 -16.31 2.78
CA LEU A 17 -9.38 -16.04 1.56
C LEU A 17 -10.29 -14.83 1.78
N ILE A 18 -9.84 -13.68 1.34
CA ILE A 18 -10.59 -12.44 1.46
C ILE A 18 -11.64 -12.41 0.36
N LYS A 19 -12.91 -12.30 0.77
CA LYS A 19 -14.05 -12.11 -0.12
C LYS A 19 -14.79 -10.85 0.30
N ASP A 20 -14.75 -9.84 -0.54
CA ASP A 20 -15.41 -8.57 -0.24
C ASP A 20 -15.93 -7.89 -1.52
N SER A 21 -16.71 -6.84 -1.35
CA SER A 21 -17.18 -6.02 -2.45
C SER A 21 -16.03 -5.21 -3.06
N LEU A 22 -16.04 -5.04 -4.39
CA LEU A 22 -15.08 -4.16 -5.05
C LEU A 22 -15.18 -2.74 -4.49
N PRO A 23 -14.04 -2.11 -4.15
CA PRO A 23 -14.03 -0.73 -3.66
C PRO A 23 -14.58 0.21 -4.73
N LYS A 24 -15.26 1.26 -4.29
CA LYS A 24 -15.68 2.34 -5.18
C LYS A 24 -14.62 3.42 -5.18
N TYR A 25 -14.27 3.88 -6.36
CA TYR A 25 -13.34 4.98 -6.55
C TYR A 25 -14.08 6.18 -7.14
N ASP A 26 -13.97 7.33 -6.49
CA ASP A 26 -14.49 8.59 -7.01
C ASP A 26 -13.42 9.21 -7.91
N TRP A 27 -13.37 8.74 -9.17
CA TRP A 27 -12.39 9.18 -10.14
C TRP A 27 -12.66 10.61 -10.63
N LYS A 28 -11.66 11.45 -10.50
CA LYS A 28 -11.56 12.74 -11.17
C LYS A 28 -10.81 12.54 -12.48
N LEU A 29 -11.47 12.79 -13.62
CA LEU A 29 -10.84 12.76 -14.92
C LEU A 29 -10.05 14.05 -15.14
N GLU A 30 -8.82 13.91 -15.58
CA GLU A 30 -7.93 15.03 -15.86
C GLU A 30 -7.66 15.15 -17.37
N GLY A 31 -7.29 16.36 -17.83
CA GLY A 31 -7.03 16.61 -19.25
C GLY A 31 -5.66 16.17 -19.74
N GLU A 32 -4.81 15.63 -18.84
CA GLU A 32 -3.49 15.15 -19.20
C GLU A 32 -3.58 13.83 -19.96
N SER A 33 -2.74 13.69 -20.98
CA SER A 33 -2.59 12.45 -21.75
C SER A 33 -1.14 12.06 -21.90
N LYS A 34 -0.87 10.75 -22.03
CA LYS A 34 0.43 10.21 -22.39
C LYS A 34 0.31 8.94 -23.22
N GLN A 35 1.38 8.58 -23.89
CA GLN A 35 1.48 7.30 -24.62
C GLN A 35 1.97 6.20 -23.69
N ILE A 36 1.26 5.06 -23.68
CA ILE A 36 1.72 3.81 -23.06
C ILE A 36 1.69 2.73 -24.14
N GLY A 37 2.87 2.34 -24.62
CA GLY A 37 2.98 1.53 -25.81
C GLY A 37 2.42 2.27 -27.03
N ASN A 38 1.45 1.66 -27.70
CA ASN A 38 0.78 2.24 -28.89
C ASN A 38 -0.55 2.94 -28.56
N TYR A 39 -0.88 3.07 -27.26
CA TYR A 39 -2.18 3.58 -26.81
C TYR A 39 -2.07 4.96 -26.20
N THR A 40 -3.03 5.83 -26.54
CA THR A 40 -3.18 7.13 -25.88
C THR A 40 -3.97 6.95 -24.58
N CYS A 41 -3.33 7.22 -23.47
CA CYS A 41 -3.93 7.11 -22.14
C CYS A 41 -4.19 8.47 -21.53
N PHE A 42 -5.29 8.58 -20.79
CA PHE A 42 -5.69 9.77 -20.07
C PHE A 42 -5.56 9.57 -18.57
N LYS A 43 -5.25 10.64 -17.86
CA LYS A 43 -5.05 10.66 -16.43
C LYS A 43 -6.37 10.74 -15.68
N ALA A 44 -6.48 9.99 -14.61
CA ALA A 44 -7.51 10.14 -13.61
C ALA A 44 -6.91 10.02 -12.20
N THR A 45 -7.47 10.73 -11.24
CA THR A 45 -7.05 10.68 -9.85
C THR A 45 -8.21 10.32 -8.93
N ALA A 46 -7.92 9.62 -7.85
CA ALA A 46 -8.88 9.32 -6.80
C ALA A 46 -8.20 9.40 -5.43
N VAL A 47 -8.95 9.87 -4.43
CA VAL A 47 -8.49 9.89 -3.04
C VAL A 47 -9.13 8.71 -2.31
N VAL A 48 -8.31 7.90 -1.67
CA VAL A 48 -8.76 6.73 -0.90
C VAL A 48 -8.27 6.81 0.53
N LYS A 49 -9.08 6.30 1.45
CA LYS A 49 -8.65 6.12 2.83
C LYS A 49 -7.67 4.96 2.89
N VAL A 50 -6.58 5.17 3.61
CA VAL A 50 -5.55 4.15 3.81
C VAL A 50 -6.06 3.10 4.80
N SER A 51 -5.93 1.82 4.45
CA SER A 51 -6.20 0.73 5.40
C SER A 51 -5.11 0.71 6.48
N GLU A 52 -5.52 0.58 7.75
CA GLU A 52 -4.59 0.45 8.88
C GLU A 52 -3.72 -0.82 8.81
N SER A 53 -4.14 -1.81 8.03
CA SER A 53 -3.40 -3.06 7.81
C SER A 53 -2.40 -3.02 6.66
N ASP A 54 -2.39 -1.94 5.88
CA ASP A 54 -1.45 -1.83 4.76
C ASP A 54 -0.08 -1.38 5.25
N PHE A 55 0.79 -2.36 5.50
CA PHE A 55 2.17 -2.13 5.94
C PHE A 55 2.99 -1.28 4.98
N ARG A 56 2.62 -1.20 3.71
CA ARG A 56 3.27 -0.32 2.73
C ARG A 56 3.10 1.15 3.10
N ASN A 57 2.12 1.45 3.94
CA ASN A 57 1.82 2.80 4.41
C ASN A 57 2.60 3.20 5.66
N PHE A 58 3.31 2.28 6.32
CA PHE A 58 4.20 2.61 7.41
C PHE A 58 5.45 3.31 6.87
N ARG A 59 5.50 4.62 7.03
CA ARG A 59 6.71 5.40 6.76
C ARG A 59 7.58 5.37 8.01
N PHE A 60 8.75 4.77 7.88
CA PHE A 60 9.83 5.05 8.83
C PHE A 60 10.21 6.51 8.67
N ARG A 61 9.98 7.32 9.67
CA ARG A 61 10.53 8.66 9.76
C ARG A 61 12.03 8.51 9.95
N ASN A 62 12.72 8.38 8.82
CA ASN A 62 14.17 8.31 8.81
C ASN A 62 14.67 9.72 9.14
N ASN A 63 15.10 9.91 10.41
CA ASN A 63 15.65 11.17 10.92
C ASN A 63 17.09 11.36 10.42
N ASN A 64 17.39 10.90 9.21
CA ASN A 64 18.61 11.23 8.51
C ASN A 64 18.40 12.57 7.82
N ASN A 65 18.59 13.66 8.59
CA ASN A 65 18.97 14.95 8.06
C ASN A 65 20.33 14.78 7.34
N ALA A 66 20.30 14.30 6.11
CA ALA A 66 21.37 14.54 5.17
C ALA A 66 21.35 16.05 4.88
N LYS A 67 22.38 16.70 5.35
CA LYS A 67 22.68 18.11 5.15
C LYS A 67 22.68 18.43 3.67
N GLU A 68 21.84 19.36 3.26
CA GLU A 68 22.17 20.22 2.13
C GLU A 68 21.88 21.66 2.53
N GLY A 69 22.84 22.48 2.25
CA GLY A 69 23.24 23.68 2.93
C GLY A 69 22.35 24.90 2.83
N ASP A 70 22.69 25.74 3.76
CA ASP A 70 22.74 27.22 3.77
C ASP A 70 21.51 28.01 4.25
N LYS A 71 21.84 28.64 5.37
CA LYS A 71 21.60 30.00 5.85
C LYS A 71 20.44 30.31 6.80
N LYS A 72 21.01 30.76 7.95
CA LYS A 72 20.63 31.80 8.92
C LYS A 72 19.64 31.49 10.02
N ALA A 73 20.34 31.56 11.14
CA ALA A 73 20.02 31.92 12.50
C ALA A 73 18.67 32.63 12.81
N GLU A 74 18.01 32.17 13.83
CA GLU A 74 17.90 32.91 15.08
C GLU A 74 17.31 32.02 16.20
N THR A 75 17.96 32.18 17.33
CA THR A 75 17.69 31.74 18.70
C THR A 75 16.22 31.74 19.11
N VAL A 76 15.76 30.76 19.93
CA VAL A 76 15.39 30.92 21.34
C VAL A 76 14.86 29.61 21.97
N LYS A 77 15.54 29.24 23.10
CA LYS A 77 15.10 28.67 24.37
C LYS A 77 14.37 27.33 24.46
N ASP A 78 15.11 26.42 25.12
CA ASP A 78 14.72 25.49 26.17
C ASP A 78 13.23 25.28 26.45
N THR A 79 12.80 24.06 26.19
CA THR A 79 12.00 23.30 27.14
C THR A 79 12.33 21.82 26.97
N ALA A 80 12.78 21.21 28.06
CA ALA A 80 13.10 19.82 28.20
C ALA A 80 11.87 18.96 27.86
N LYS A 81 11.81 18.43 26.64
CA LYS A 81 10.90 17.33 26.29
C LYS A 81 11.64 16.03 26.49
N ALA A 82 11.12 15.23 27.41
CA ALA A 82 11.54 13.88 27.67
C ALA A 82 11.82 13.14 26.36
N LYS A 83 13.01 12.59 26.21
CA LYS A 83 13.38 11.74 25.08
C LYS A 83 12.43 10.55 25.04
N LYS A 84 11.50 10.54 24.10
CA LYS A 84 10.72 9.35 23.78
C LYS A 84 11.68 8.34 23.18
N THR A 85 11.89 7.23 23.90
CA THR A 85 12.87 6.19 23.57
C THR A 85 12.29 5.03 22.77
N ASN A 86 11.02 5.10 22.37
CA ASN A 86 10.36 4.02 21.64
C ASN A 86 10.37 4.28 20.13
N PHE A 87 11.03 3.41 19.41
CA PHE A 87 11.13 3.36 17.94
C PHE A 87 9.76 3.41 17.23
N THR A 88 8.68 3.07 17.92
CA THR A 88 7.31 3.01 17.38
C THR A 88 6.52 4.30 17.51
N ASP A 89 6.98 5.29 18.27
CA ASP A 89 6.25 6.54 18.50
C ASP A 89 6.38 7.55 17.33
N ASP A 90 7.28 7.28 16.39
CA ASP A 90 7.52 8.11 15.20
C ASP A 90 6.78 7.62 13.93
N TRP A 91 5.81 6.71 14.07
CA TRP A 91 5.08 6.16 12.92
C TRP A 91 3.79 6.94 12.70
N GLU A 92 3.81 7.87 11.75
CA GLU A 92 2.61 8.53 11.25
C GLU A 92 2.09 7.81 10.00
N MET A 93 0.87 7.29 10.08
CA MET A 93 0.18 6.74 8.91
C MET A 93 -0.56 7.88 8.19
N PRO A 94 -0.35 8.05 6.89
CA PRO A 94 -1.19 8.96 6.12
C PRO A 94 -2.63 8.45 6.16
N LYS A 95 -3.59 9.31 6.48
CA LYS A 95 -5.01 8.94 6.56
C LYS A 95 -5.64 8.73 5.19
N GLU A 96 -5.10 9.41 4.20
CA GLU A 96 -5.58 9.37 2.82
C GLU A 96 -4.40 9.21 1.86
N ASN A 97 -4.66 8.56 0.75
CA ASN A 97 -3.70 8.39 -0.33
C ASN A 97 -4.33 8.80 -1.65
N THR A 98 -3.57 9.49 -2.49
CA THR A 98 -4.00 9.84 -3.84
C THR A 98 -3.50 8.80 -4.82
N ILE A 99 -4.43 8.18 -5.51
CA ILE A 99 -4.15 7.22 -6.57
C ILE A 99 -4.21 7.97 -7.90
N THR A 100 -3.21 7.79 -8.73
CA THR A 100 -3.19 8.25 -10.12
C THR A 100 -3.31 7.05 -11.05
N ALA A 101 -4.28 7.06 -11.93
CA ALA A 101 -4.49 6.03 -12.94
C ALA A 101 -4.37 6.61 -14.34
N TRP A 102 -3.83 5.82 -15.27
CA TRP A 102 -3.79 6.12 -16.69
C TRP A 102 -4.61 5.07 -17.42
N TYR A 103 -5.71 5.50 -18.01
CA TYR A 103 -6.65 4.62 -18.70
C TYR A 103 -6.73 4.93 -20.20
N CYS A 104 -6.99 3.89 -20.97
CA CYS A 104 -7.09 3.95 -22.43
C CYS A 104 -8.54 3.78 -22.87
N PRO A 105 -9.22 4.83 -23.38
CA PRO A 105 -10.59 4.72 -23.90
C PRO A 105 -10.71 3.88 -25.18
N GLU A 106 -9.62 3.72 -25.93
CA GLU A 106 -9.58 2.87 -27.12
C GLU A 106 -9.91 1.40 -26.80
N ILE A 107 -9.71 1.00 -25.52
CA ILE A 107 -10.07 -0.33 -25.03
C ILE A 107 -11.21 -0.14 -24.01
N PRO A 108 -12.48 -0.28 -24.43
CA PRO A 108 -13.64 0.06 -23.62
C PRO A 108 -13.96 -0.98 -22.56
N VAL A 109 -12.99 -1.29 -21.72
CA VAL A 109 -13.07 -2.22 -20.61
C VAL A 109 -12.78 -1.45 -19.32
N ASN A 110 -13.75 -1.37 -18.42
CA ASN A 110 -13.65 -0.59 -17.18
C ASN A 110 -12.89 -1.32 -16.06
N GLN A 111 -11.88 -2.08 -16.41
CA GLN A 111 -11.06 -2.87 -15.48
C GLN A 111 -9.63 -2.34 -15.44
N GLY A 112 -8.89 -2.76 -14.43
CA GLY A 112 -7.49 -2.42 -14.25
C GLY A 112 -6.75 -3.49 -13.43
N PRO A 113 -5.52 -3.23 -13.06
CA PRO A 113 -4.74 -4.12 -12.21
C PRO A 113 -5.35 -4.18 -10.79
N GLU A 114 -5.15 -5.30 -10.11
CA GLU A 114 -5.68 -5.56 -8.76
C GLU A 114 -7.19 -5.32 -8.66
N ASN A 115 -7.60 -4.37 -7.81
CA ASN A 115 -9.00 -4.00 -7.59
C ASN A 115 -9.38 -2.63 -8.15
N TYR A 116 -8.49 -2.01 -8.94
CA TYR A 116 -8.76 -0.72 -9.58
C TYR A 116 -9.68 -0.90 -10.78
N TRP A 117 -10.77 -0.14 -10.82
CA TRP A 117 -11.79 -0.24 -11.86
C TRP A 117 -12.67 1.03 -11.94
N GLY A 118 -13.54 1.10 -12.92
CA GLY A 118 -14.60 2.11 -13.01
C GLY A 118 -14.28 3.29 -13.91
N LEU A 119 -13.10 3.33 -14.55
CA LEU A 119 -12.77 4.31 -15.58
C LEU A 119 -13.36 3.92 -16.93
N PRO A 120 -13.60 4.88 -17.85
CA PRO A 120 -14.19 4.62 -19.18
C PRO A 120 -13.15 4.06 -20.17
N GLY A 121 -12.36 3.09 -19.75
CA GLY A 121 -11.32 2.43 -20.52
C GLY A 121 -10.43 1.57 -19.65
N LEU A 122 -9.63 0.70 -20.28
CA LEU A 122 -8.69 -0.17 -19.59
C LEU A 122 -7.60 0.65 -18.89
N ILE A 123 -7.39 0.39 -17.61
CA ILE A 123 -6.34 1.04 -16.83
C ILE A 123 -5.01 0.32 -17.13
N LEU A 124 -4.08 1.04 -17.76
CA LEU A 124 -2.76 0.51 -18.13
C LEU A 124 -1.67 0.84 -17.12
N GLU A 125 -1.87 1.86 -16.29
CA GLU A 125 -0.93 2.21 -15.22
C GLU A 125 -1.70 2.73 -14.02
N VAL A 126 -1.25 2.33 -12.84
CA VAL A 126 -1.70 2.86 -11.55
C VAL A 126 -0.49 3.21 -10.70
N ASN A 127 -0.56 4.37 -10.06
CA ASN A 127 0.42 4.84 -9.08
C ASN A 127 -0.33 5.23 -7.80
N ASP A 128 -0.03 4.54 -6.71
CA ASP A 128 -0.60 4.80 -5.38
C ASP A 128 0.31 5.67 -4.49
N GLY A 129 1.30 6.32 -5.10
CA GLY A 129 2.31 7.14 -4.40
C GLY A 129 3.48 6.34 -3.82
N LYS A 130 3.42 5.01 -3.81
CA LYS A 130 4.46 4.10 -3.32
C LYS A 130 4.82 3.03 -4.33
N THR A 131 3.81 2.52 -5.00
CA THR A 131 3.92 1.45 -5.99
C THR A 131 3.39 1.95 -7.32
N VAL A 132 4.10 1.64 -8.37
CA VAL A 132 3.64 1.85 -9.74
C VAL A 132 3.42 0.49 -10.39
N ILE A 133 2.21 0.25 -10.85
CA ILE A 133 1.84 -0.94 -11.62
C ILE A 133 1.67 -0.51 -13.05
N LEU A 134 2.50 -1.02 -13.95
CA LEU A 134 2.47 -0.70 -15.36
C LEU A 134 2.19 -1.95 -16.19
N CYS A 135 1.26 -1.85 -17.14
CA CYS A 135 0.99 -2.91 -18.10
C CYS A 135 2.20 -3.07 -19.05
N SER A 136 2.85 -4.22 -19.00
CA SER A 136 3.99 -4.54 -19.86
C SER A 136 3.60 -5.28 -21.14
N LYS A 137 2.45 -5.98 -21.12
CA LYS A 137 1.94 -6.74 -22.27
C LYS A 137 0.43 -6.79 -22.25
N LEU A 138 -0.16 -6.49 -23.38
CA LEU A 138 -1.60 -6.60 -23.61
C LEU A 138 -1.86 -7.52 -24.81
N VAL A 139 -2.75 -8.49 -24.62
CA VAL A 139 -3.19 -9.39 -25.69
C VAL A 139 -4.68 -9.25 -25.86
N LEU A 140 -5.09 -8.66 -26.97
CA LEU A 140 -6.48 -8.55 -27.36
C LEU A 140 -6.87 -9.76 -28.19
N ASN A 141 -8.08 -10.28 -27.96
CA ASN A 141 -8.65 -11.39 -28.73
C ASN A 141 -7.74 -12.64 -28.78
N SER A 142 -7.23 -13.06 -27.61
CA SER A 142 -6.44 -14.29 -27.54
C SER A 142 -7.16 -15.47 -28.18
N LYS A 143 -6.45 -16.21 -29.04
CA LYS A 143 -6.96 -17.46 -29.64
C LYS A 143 -7.10 -18.56 -28.60
N GLU A 144 -6.30 -18.52 -27.55
CA GLU A 144 -6.34 -19.46 -26.44
C GLU A 144 -7.28 -18.96 -25.35
N LYS A 145 -8.21 -19.80 -24.92
CA LYS A 145 -9.06 -19.50 -23.76
C LYS A 145 -8.23 -19.65 -22.50
N VAL A 146 -7.92 -18.54 -21.87
CA VAL A 146 -7.31 -18.55 -20.53
C VAL A 146 -8.40 -18.82 -19.51
N GLU A 147 -8.34 -19.95 -18.82
CA GLU A 147 -9.24 -20.26 -17.72
C GLU A 147 -8.76 -19.55 -16.45
N ILE A 148 -9.47 -18.54 -16.02
CA ILE A 148 -9.19 -17.83 -14.77
C ILE A 148 -9.97 -18.51 -13.64
N LYS A 149 -9.27 -19.21 -12.75
CA LYS A 149 -9.86 -19.83 -11.56
C LYS A 149 -9.71 -18.88 -10.37
N PRO A 150 -10.79 -18.57 -9.65
CA PRO A 150 -10.69 -17.79 -8.43
C PRO A 150 -9.88 -18.55 -7.37
N ALA A 151 -9.19 -17.83 -6.50
CA ALA A 151 -8.57 -18.40 -5.31
C ALA A 151 -9.65 -19.08 -4.45
N SER A 152 -9.30 -20.24 -3.86
CA SER A 152 -10.24 -21.07 -3.09
C SER A 152 -9.68 -21.57 -1.76
N LYS A 153 -8.39 -21.30 -1.48
CA LYS A 153 -7.72 -21.77 -0.27
C LYS A 153 -7.74 -20.70 0.83
N GLY A 154 -7.74 -21.15 2.07
CA GLY A 154 -7.67 -20.29 3.24
C GLY A 154 -8.99 -20.05 3.95
N LYS A 155 -8.90 -19.46 5.15
CA LYS A 155 -10.07 -19.08 5.93
C LYS A 155 -10.79 -17.92 5.26
N VAL A 156 -12.07 -18.10 4.94
CA VAL A 156 -12.90 -17.03 4.34
C VAL A 156 -13.11 -15.93 5.36
N VAL A 157 -12.75 -14.70 4.99
CA VAL A 157 -12.89 -13.49 5.81
C VAL A 157 -13.23 -12.29 4.92
N THR A 158 -13.80 -11.25 5.51
CA THR A 158 -13.90 -9.94 4.88
C THR A 158 -12.57 -9.19 4.95
N GLN A 159 -12.40 -8.15 4.15
CA GLN A 159 -11.19 -7.29 4.25
C GLN A 159 -11.06 -6.71 5.66
N LYS A 160 -12.15 -6.27 6.26
CA LYS A 160 -12.18 -5.71 7.62
C LYS A 160 -11.71 -6.72 8.68
N GLU A 161 -12.22 -7.95 8.64
CA GLU A 161 -11.83 -9.01 9.58
C GLU A 161 -10.35 -9.40 9.44
N TYR A 162 -9.86 -9.38 8.19
CA TYR A 162 -8.43 -9.57 7.93
C TYR A 162 -7.60 -8.45 8.56
N ASP A 163 -7.98 -7.18 8.33
CA ASP A 163 -7.30 -6.01 8.86
C ASP A 163 -7.27 -6.01 10.40
N GLU A 164 -8.38 -6.35 11.05
CA GLU A 164 -8.47 -6.50 12.50
C GLU A 164 -7.55 -7.61 13.03
N THR A 165 -7.48 -8.75 12.30
CA THR A 165 -6.60 -9.86 12.66
C THR A 165 -5.13 -9.45 12.57
N VAL A 166 -4.76 -8.75 11.50
CA VAL A 166 -3.42 -8.22 11.30
C VAL A 166 -3.05 -7.24 12.40
N LYS A 167 -3.92 -6.27 12.67
CA LYS A 167 -3.71 -5.25 13.72
C LYS A 167 -3.49 -5.89 15.09
N LYS A 168 -4.38 -6.79 15.49
CA LYS A 168 -4.27 -7.51 16.76
C LYS A 168 -2.94 -8.28 16.89
N LYS A 169 -2.55 -8.95 15.81
CA LYS A 169 -1.30 -9.73 15.83
C LYS A 169 -0.06 -8.84 15.93
N MET A 170 -0.09 -7.68 15.30
CA MET A 170 0.99 -6.71 15.40
C MET A 170 1.08 -6.08 16.80
N GLU A 171 -0.07 -5.81 17.43
CA GLU A 171 -0.13 -5.32 18.82
C GLU A 171 0.44 -6.36 19.78
N GLU A 172 0.05 -7.63 19.67
CA GLU A 172 0.60 -8.74 20.47
C GLU A 172 2.12 -8.84 20.32
N MET A 173 2.65 -8.71 19.09
CA MET A 173 4.10 -8.75 18.86
C MET A 173 4.81 -7.54 19.47
N ARG A 174 4.17 -6.37 19.41
CA ARG A 174 4.71 -5.15 20.02
C ARG A 174 4.80 -5.31 21.55
N GLU A 175 3.77 -5.82 22.18
CA GLU A 175 3.73 -6.06 23.61
C GLU A 175 4.81 -7.07 24.04
N MET A 176 4.96 -8.17 23.29
CA MET A 176 6.01 -9.15 23.56
C MET A 176 7.43 -8.58 23.44
N ASN A 177 7.64 -7.65 22.50
CA ASN A 177 8.95 -7.03 22.28
C ASN A 177 9.22 -5.84 23.23
N SER A 178 8.18 -5.32 23.88
CA SER A 178 8.26 -4.21 24.85
C SER A 178 8.39 -4.66 26.29
N GLY A 179 8.39 -5.98 26.57
CA GLY A 179 8.51 -6.55 27.91
C GLY A 179 9.88 -6.25 28.55
N PRO A 180 9.97 -6.14 29.88
CA PRO A 180 11.18 -5.72 30.63
C PRO A 180 12.32 -6.75 30.64
N GLY A 181 12.38 -7.66 29.66
CA GLY A 181 13.34 -8.76 29.56
C GLY A 181 14.29 -8.76 28.38
N GLY A 182 14.33 -7.69 27.57
CA GLY A 182 15.25 -7.54 26.43
C GLY A 182 16.70 -7.35 26.89
N GLN A 183 17.28 -8.37 27.50
CA GLN A 183 18.70 -8.41 27.87
C GLN A 183 19.54 -8.38 26.60
N ARG A 184 20.05 -7.20 26.22
CA ARG A 184 21.11 -7.05 25.24
C ARG A 184 22.31 -7.87 25.71
N GLY A 185 22.47 -9.05 25.14
CA GLY A 185 23.71 -9.83 25.23
C GLY A 185 24.83 -9.00 24.59
N GLY A 186 25.50 -8.20 25.40
CA GLY A 186 26.75 -7.55 25.06
C GLY A 186 27.79 -8.62 24.80
N PHE A 187 28.16 -8.85 23.59
CA PHE A 187 29.34 -9.61 23.18
C PHE A 187 30.57 -8.81 23.65
N ARG A 188 31.10 -9.18 24.82
CA ARG A 188 32.35 -8.65 25.36
C ARG A 188 33.47 -9.42 24.68
N MET A 189 34.06 -8.85 23.62
CA MET A 189 35.33 -9.32 23.11
C MET A 189 36.38 -9.05 24.19
N GLY A 190 36.83 -10.13 24.87
CA GLY A 190 38.02 -10.14 25.66
C GLY A 190 39.23 -10.15 24.78
N GLY A 191 40.04 -9.08 24.83
CA GLY A 191 41.38 -9.10 24.32
C GLY A 191 42.30 -9.81 25.33
N GLY A 192 43.20 -10.62 24.82
CA GLY A 192 44.35 -11.21 25.39
C GLY A 192 45.38 -11.39 24.31
#